data_c30ce71cc674f026d0efe393d7710e85
#
_entry.id   c30ce71cc674f026d0efe393d7710e85
#
_cell.length_a   1.000
_cell.length_b   1.000
_cell.length_c   1.000
_cell.angle_alpha   90.00
_cell.angle_beta   90.00
_cell.angle_gamma   90.00
#
_symmetry.space_group_name_H-M   'P 1'
#
loop_
_entity.id
_entity.type
_entity.pdbx_description
1 polymer ?
#
loop_
_entity_poly.entity_id
_entity_poly.type
_entity_poly.pdbx_seq_one_letter_code
_entity_poly.pdbx_strand_id
1 'polypeptide(L)'
;LFSIFSNVWISFKEVELKDIRIPEPRAKKIVKTVSEDSSKIKILYKLRNSSLLQEIRDVSFEDKFPKNFEIEELDTRCNYKKYTLKCKFGNWPAKYRENFQVVFETNDGSKINKNALKSTKPKLNGTSDNVLLNSTFTLKNFKKVLFDDEFIDLLLTTFYYTFFGTVGSIIFGILTAQMVNQKFYGRTFMRSVLLFPYVAPVVALAYTWELLLDPNSGTLNSLLINYQVIETPINLLGQKYIDINILGFDFKLRLALTTVIMFEIWRYFPLAFLFILAR
;
A
#
# COMPACT_ATOMS: atom_id res chain seq x y z
N LEU A 1 -7.44 10.58 16.69
CA LEU A 1 -8.74 11.03 16.16
C LEU A 1 -8.59 11.64 14.76
N PHE A 2 -7.67 12.58 14.53
CA PHE A 2 -7.47 13.24 13.22
C PHE A 2 -7.20 12.25 12.07
N SER A 3 -6.36 11.25 12.29
CA SER A 3 -6.04 10.23 11.27
C SER A 3 -7.25 9.37 10.89
N ILE A 4 -8.13 9.07 11.84
CA ILE A 4 -9.36 8.31 11.57
C ILE A 4 -10.31 9.13 10.71
N PHE A 5 -10.54 10.39 11.07
CA PHE A 5 -11.38 11.29 10.28
C PHE A 5 -10.86 11.50 8.86
N SER A 6 -9.54 11.67 8.71
CA SER A 6 -8.92 11.78 7.38
C SER A 6 -9.15 10.54 6.53
N ASN A 7 -8.98 9.34 7.11
CA ASN A 7 -9.19 8.09 6.38
C ASN A 7 -10.65 7.92 5.95
N VAL A 8 -11.59 8.22 6.84
CA VAL A 8 -13.03 8.20 6.51
C VAL A 8 -13.34 9.21 5.41
N TRP A 9 -12.83 10.44 5.50
CA TRP A 9 -13.02 11.46 4.47
C TRP A 9 -12.47 11.02 3.11
N ILE A 10 -11.25 10.49 3.07
CA ILE A 10 -10.58 10.03 1.83
C ILE A 10 -11.32 8.83 1.23
N SER A 11 -11.91 7.94 2.04
CA SER A 11 -12.62 6.75 1.53
C SER A 11 -13.82 7.10 0.64
N PHE A 12 -14.43 8.28 0.84
CA PHE A 12 -15.50 8.81 0.01
C PHE A 12 -15.02 9.62 -1.20
N LYS A 13 -13.72 9.67 -1.47
CA LYS A 13 -13.15 10.41 -2.60
C LYS A 13 -12.61 9.46 -3.65
N GLU A 14 -12.78 9.77 -4.92
CA GLU A 14 -12.12 9.06 -6.02
C GLU A 14 -10.69 9.60 -6.16
N VAL A 15 -9.77 9.08 -5.34
CA VAL A 15 -8.38 9.53 -5.25
C VAL A 15 -7.44 8.34 -5.37
N GLU A 16 -6.48 8.43 -6.28
CA GLU A 16 -5.31 7.55 -6.28
C GLU A 16 -4.17 8.22 -5.48
N LEU A 17 -3.22 7.43 -4.96
CA LEU A 17 -2.08 7.95 -4.18
C LEU A 17 -1.30 9.08 -4.88
N LYS A 18 -1.28 9.06 -6.21
CA LYS A 18 -0.64 10.11 -7.05
C LYS A 18 -1.45 11.40 -7.13
N ASP A 19 -2.75 11.37 -6.84
CA ASP A 19 -3.67 12.52 -6.93
C ASP A 19 -3.85 13.24 -5.58
N ILE A 20 -3.23 12.75 -4.52
CA ILE A 20 -3.22 13.39 -3.19
C ILE A 20 -2.52 14.77 -3.25
N ARG A 21 -1.55 14.94 -4.16
CA ARG A 21 -0.92 16.22 -4.41
C ARG A 21 -1.77 17.06 -5.35
N ILE A 22 -1.81 18.37 -5.07
CA ILE A 22 -2.45 19.34 -5.98
C ILE A 22 -1.87 19.16 -7.38
N PRO A 23 -2.72 19.06 -8.42
CA PRO A 23 -2.25 18.99 -9.80
C PRO A 23 -1.38 20.19 -10.15
N GLU A 24 -0.20 19.94 -10.67
CA GLU A 24 0.75 20.97 -11.07
C GLU A 24 1.13 20.79 -12.54
N PRO A 25 1.23 21.90 -13.31
CA PRO A 25 1.75 21.83 -14.65
C PRO A 25 3.27 21.57 -14.57
N ARG A 26 3.77 20.62 -15.37
CA ARG A 26 5.19 20.27 -15.41
C ARG A 26 5.74 20.40 -16.80
N ALA A 27 6.96 20.93 -16.90
CA ALA A 27 7.73 20.96 -18.14
C ALA A 27 9.11 20.33 -17.94
N LYS A 28 9.55 19.60 -18.98
CA LYS A 28 10.93 19.13 -19.10
C LYS A 28 11.56 19.83 -20.31
N LYS A 29 12.61 20.61 -20.05
CA LYS A 29 13.41 21.31 -21.04
C LYS A 29 14.49 20.40 -21.59
N ILE A 30 14.59 20.28 -22.91
CA ILE A 30 15.62 19.51 -23.61
C ILE A 30 16.26 20.44 -24.64
N VAL A 31 17.55 20.69 -24.52
CA VAL A 31 18.31 21.55 -25.42
C VAL A 31 19.05 20.69 -26.44
N LYS A 32 18.77 20.91 -27.74
CA LYS A 32 19.45 20.24 -28.87
C LYS A 32 20.11 21.27 -29.77
N THR A 33 21.30 21.01 -30.28
CA THR A 33 21.91 21.79 -31.36
C THR A 33 21.35 21.39 -32.70
N VAL A 34 21.18 22.35 -33.60
CA VAL A 34 20.66 22.16 -34.95
C VAL A 34 21.77 22.27 -35.98
N SER A 35 22.79 23.16 -35.77
CA SER A 35 23.92 23.37 -36.67
C SER A 35 25.24 22.87 -36.06
N GLU A 36 26.20 22.47 -36.91
CA GLU A 36 27.53 22.07 -36.50
C GLU A 36 28.29 23.23 -35.79
N ASP A 37 28.06 24.46 -36.20
CA ASP A 37 28.67 25.67 -35.64
C ASP A 37 28.04 26.11 -34.31
N SER A 38 27.01 25.41 -33.83
CA SER A 38 26.31 25.74 -32.58
C SER A 38 25.68 27.14 -32.52
N SER A 39 25.47 27.79 -33.69
CA SER A 39 24.80 29.10 -33.81
C SER A 39 23.30 29.03 -33.64
N LYS A 40 22.69 27.85 -34.01
CA LYS A 40 21.26 27.58 -33.88
C LYS A 40 21.00 26.47 -32.86
N ILE A 41 20.11 26.76 -31.90
CA ILE A 41 19.73 25.82 -30.87
C ILE A 41 18.21 25.64 -30.87
N LYS A 42 17.79 24.39 -30.88
CA LYS A 42 16.41 23.98 -30.71
C LYS A 42 16.17 23.56 -29.29
N ILE A 43 15.21 24.21 -28.63
CA ILE A 43 14.75 23.83 -27.28
C ILE A 43 13.39 23.17 -27.41
N LEU A 44 13.33 21.90 -26.97
CA LEU A 44 12.10 21.13 -26.90
C LEU A 44 11.59 21.12 -25.47
N TYR A 45 10.38 21.60 -25.27
CA TYR A 45 9.67 21.53 -24.00
C TYR A 45 8.65 20.41 -24.05
N LYS A 46 8.77 19.45 -23.16
CA LYS A 46 7.76 18.42 -22.93
C LYS A 46 6.88 18.85 -21.80
N LEU A 47 5.66 19.22 -22.12
CA LEU A 47 4.64 19.69 -21.19
C LEU A 47 3.75 18.54 -20.77
N ARG A 48 3.34 18.53 -19.52
CA ARG A 48 2.38 17.53 -19.02
C ARG A 48 1.59 18.05 -17.82
N ASN A 49 0.34 17.64 -17.73
CA ASN A 49 -0.43 17.67 -16.48
C ASN A 49 0.05 16.56 -15.55
N SER A 50 0.30 16.87 -14.27
CA SER A 50 0.69 15.87 -13.28
C SER A 50 -0.46 14.96 -12.85
N SER A 51 -1.71 15.41 -13.00
CA SER A 51 -2.91 14.64 -12.66
C SER A 51 -3.43 13.82 -13.84
N LEU A 52 -3.97 12.66 -13.52
CA LEU A 52 -4.65 11.78 -14.45
C LEU A 52 -6.18 11.97 -14.46
N LEU A 53 -6.72 12.67 -13.47
CA LEU A 53 -8.16 12.81 -13.24
C LEU A 53 -8.65 14.25 -13.37
N GLN A 54 -7.77 15.24 -13.15
CA GLN A 54 -8.17 16.63 -13.07
C GLN A 54 -7.53 17.52 -14.13
N GLU A 55 -8.25 18.54 -14.52
CA GLU A 55 -7.74 19.63 -15.35
C GLU A 55 -6.95 20.64 -14.52
N ILE A 56 -6.03 21.33 -15.20
CA ILE A 56 -5.34 22.51 -14.68
C ILE A 56 -5.79 23.69 -15.55
N ARG A 57 -6.30 24.73 -14.91
CA ARG A 57 -6.83 25.91 -15.57
C ARG A 57 -5.78 27.01 -15.65
N ASP A 58 -5.88 27.84 -16.67
CA ASP A 58 -5.07 29.04 -16.89
C ASP A 58 -3.57 28.80 -16.83
N VAL A 59 -3.11 27.74 -17.53
CA VAL A 59 -1.69 27.39 -17.51
C VAL A 59 -0.87 28.44 -18.25
N SER A 60 0.05 29.04 -17.53
CA SER A 60 1.05 29.98 -18.02
C SER A 60 2.46 29.40 -17.85
N PHE A 61 3.29 29.71 -18.84
CA PHE A 61 4.67 29.25 -18.89
C PHE A 61 5.59 30.46 -19.01
N GLU A 62 6.67 30.46 -18.27
CA GLU A 62 7.73 31.47 -18.31
C GLU A 62 9.10 30.81 -18.28
N ASP A 63 9.96 31.12 -19.25
CA ASP A 63 11.39 30.76 -19.24
C ASP A 63 12.24 31.95 -19.55
N LYS A 64 13.37 32.09 -18.87
CA LYS A 64 14.32 33.21 -19.02
C LYS A 64 15.55 32.75 -19.76
N PHE A 65 16.02 33.60 -20.67
CA PHE A 65 17.19 33.33 -21.48
C PHE A 65 18.26 34.37 -21.24
N PRO A 66 19.55 34.03 -21.46
CA PRO A 66 20.65 35.01 -21.47
C PRO A 66 20.41 36.09 -22.54
N LYS A 67 21.14 37.22 -22.39
CA LYS A 67 21.18 38.26 -23.42
C LYS A 67 21.81 37.70 -24.71
N ASN A 68 21.43 38.21 -25.88
CA ASN A 68 21.95 37.86 -27.22
C ASN A 68 21.26 36.66 -27.90
N PHE A 69 20.02 36.34 -27.55
CA PHE A 69 19.26 35.34 -28.27
C PHE A 69 18.07 35.97 -28.99
N GLU A 70 17.96 35.71 -30.29
CA GLU A 70 16.78 36.00 -31.08
C GLU A 70 16.02 34.71 -31.40
N ILE A 71 14.70 34.81 -31.48
CA ILE A 71 13.84 33.66 -31.79
C ILE A 71 13.56 33.67 -33.29
N GLU A 72 13.86 32.56 -33.94
CA GLU A 72 13.54 32.33 -35.36
C GLU A 72 12.10 31.79 -35.53
N GLU A 73 11.71 30.83 -34.69
CA GLU A 73 10.38 30.26 -34.66
C GLU A 73 9.73 30.35 -33.31
N LEU A 74 8.54 30.93 -33.26
CA LEU A 74 7.76 31.10 -32.01
C LEU A 74 6.34 30.54 -32.20
N ASP A 75 5.87 29.77 -31.22
CA ASP A 75 4.46 29.35 -31.16
C ASP A 75 3.55 30.57 -31.00
N THR A 76 2.39 30.59 -31.67
CA THR A 76 1.42 31.70 -31.68
C THR A 76 0.88 32.01 -30.27
N ARG A 77 0.94 31.06 -29.36
CA ARG A 77 0.54 31.20 -27.93
C ARG A 77 1.60 31.87 -27.07
N CYS A 78 2.77 32.16 -27.64
CA CYS A 78 3.94 32.64 -26.91
C CYS A 78 4.31 34.05 -27.33
N ASN A 79 4.91 34.80 -26.39
CA ASN A 79 5.47 36.12 -26.60
C ASN A 79 6.86 36.18 -25.99
N TYR A 80 7.81 36.71 -26.76
CA TYR A 80 9.19 36.90 -26.30
C TYR A 80 9.50 38.38 -26.15
N LYS A 81 9.72 38.81 -24.91
CA LYS A 81 10.13 40.20 -24.60
C LYS A 81 11.18 40.20 -23.49
N LYS A 82 12.20 41.09 -23.62
CA LYS A 82 13.24 41.27 -22.59
C LYS A 82 13.87 39.93 -22.14
N TYR A 83 14.27 39.08 -23.08
CA TYR A 83 14.90 37.78 -22.84
C TYR A 83 14.03 36.80 -22.02
N THR A 84 12.75 37.02 -22.00
CA THR A 84 11.78 36.16 -21.29
C THR A 84 10.72 35.67 -22.28
N LEU A 85 10.60 34.35 -22.39
CA LEU A 85 9.55 33.67 -23.14
C LEU A 85 8.35 33.46 -22.22
N LYS A 86 7.21 34.04 -22.59
CA LYS A 86 5.94 33.85 -21.90
C LYS A 86 4.92 33.25 -22.83
N CYS A 87 4.31 32.13 -22.41
CA CYS A 87 3.29 31.45 -23.18
C CYS A 87 2.03 31.28 -22.33
N LYS A 88 0.87 31.35 -22.97
CA LYS A 88 -0.42 31.03 -22.38
C LYS A 88 -1.01 29.80 -23.07
N PHE A 89 -1.08 28.72 -22.35
CA PHE A 89 -1.56 27.45 -22.90
C PHE A 89 -3.03 27.16 -22.62
N GLY A 90 -3.69 27.99 -21.78
CA GLY A 90 -5.09 27.79 -21.40
C GLY A 90 -5.27 26.60 -20.47
N ASN A 91 -6.35 25.84 -20.68
CA ASN A 91 -6.71 24.73 -19.81
C ASN A 91 -6.10 23.42 -20.29
N TRP A 92 -5.48 22.70 -19.39
CA TRP A 92 -4.91 21.39 -19.64
C TRP A 92 -5.82 20.29 -19.07
N PRO A 93 -6.47 19.49 -19.92
CA PRO A 93 -7.29 18.37 -19.43
C PRO A 93 -6.46 17.34 -18.65
N ALA A 94 -7.14 16.42 -18.01
CA ALA A 94 -6.50 15.27 -17.38
C ALA A 94 -5.62 14.52 -18.40
N LYS A 95 -4.45 14.04 -17.96
CA LYS A 95 -3.48 13.32 -18.80
C LYS A 95 -2.86 14.14 -19.93
N TYR A 96 -3.07 15.46 -19.95
CA TYR A 96 -2.52 16.31 -21.00
C TYR A 96 -1.00 16.12 -21.17
N ARG A 97 -0.59 16.02 -22.43
CA ARG A 97 0.83 15.99 -22.83
C ARG A 97 0.97 16.71 -24.17
N GLU A 98 1.90 17.63 -24.21
CA GLU A 98 2.24 18.36 -25.43
C GLU A 98 3.75 18.57 -25.51
N ASN A 99 4.27 18.61 -26.72
CA ASN A 99 5.65 18.99 -26.98
C ASN A 99 5.62 20.26 -27.84
N PHE A 100 6.22 21.34 -27.35
CA PHE A 100 6.45 22.51 -28.18
C PHE A 100 7.94 22.81 -28.27
N GLN A 101 8.32 23.46 -29.37
CA GLN A 101 9.70 23.75 -29.68
C GLN A 101 9.89 25.23 -29.96
N VAL A 102 11.07 25.73 -29.62
CA VAL A 102 11.50 27.09 -29.93
C VAL A 102 12.90 27.01 -30.50
N VAL A 103 13.12 27.71 -31.59
CA VAL A 103 14.44 27.79 -32.25
C VAL A 103 15.02 29.16 -31.96
N PHE A 104 16.23 29.16 -31.47
CA PHE A 104 17.01 30.38 -31.15
C PHE A 104 18.24 30.45 -32.03
N GLU A 105 18.54 31.65 -32.48
CA GLU A 105 19.78 32.00 -33.17
C GLU A 105 20.53 33.07 -32.44
N THR A 106 21.86 33.06 -32.51
CA THR A 106 22.70 34.12 -31.89
C THR A 106 22.96 35.22 -32.90
N ASN A 107 22.80 36.51 -32.49
CA ASN A 107 23.04 37.68 -33.34
C ASN A 107 24.50 37.82 -33.77
N ASP A 108 25.44 37.25 -33.01
CA ASP A 108 26.89 37.45 -33.25
C ASP A 108 27.57 36.18 -33.80
N GLY A 109 26.85 35.15 -34.19
CA GLY A 109 27.42 33.85 -34.60
C GLY A 109 28.27 33.15 -33.54
N SER A 110 28.25 33.65 -32.31
CA SER A 110 29.04 33.08 -31.20
C SER A 110 28.48 31.74 -30.75
N LYS A 111 29.38 30.83 -30.31
CA LYS A 111 28.96 29.51 -29.82
C LYS A 111 28.07 29.63 -28.57
N ILE A 112 26.90 29.05 -28.62
CA ILE A 112 25.96 29.09 -27.50
C ILE A 112 26.41 28.16 -26.38
N ASN A 113 26.51 28.69 -25.16
CA ASN A 113 26.79 27.89 -23.97
C ASN A 113 25.58 27.09 -23.55
N LYS A 114 25.54 25.80 -23.91
CA LYS A 114 24.46 24.87 -23.59
C LYS A 114 24.21 24.73 -22.08
N ASN A 115 25.26 24.86 -21.25
CA ASN A 115 25.13 24.71 -19.81
C ASN A 115 24.37 25.89 -19.20
N ALA A 116 24.55 27.09 -19.72
CA ALA A 116 23.82 28.29 -19.30
C ALA A 116 22.31 28.16 -19.63
N LEU A 117 21.95 27.53 -20.76
CA LEU A 117 20.55 27.26 -21.14
C LEU A 117 19.91 26.14 -20.33
N LYS A 118 20.70 25.13 -19.94
CA LYS A 118 20.21 24.02 -19.08
C LYS A 118 20.00 24.44 -17.64
N SER A 119 20.73 25.45 -17.16
CA SER A 119 20.63 25.92 -15.78
C SER A 119 19.33 26.65 -15.49
N THR A 120 18.72 27.27 -16.48
CA THR A 120 17.39 27.92 -16.35
C THR A 120 16.29 26.89 -16.36
N LYS A 121 15.46 26.92 -15.32
CA LYS A 121 14.28 26.06 -15.23
C LYS A 121 13.04 26.86 -15.61
N PRO A 122 12.18 26.35 -16.50
CA PRO A 122 10.93 27.01 -16.82
C PRO A 122 10.04 27.05 -15.58
N LYS A 123 9.35 28.17 -15.37
CA LYS A 123 8.31 28.31 -14.36
C LYS A 123 6.96 28.10 -15.01
N LEU A 124 6.13 27.29 -14.40
CA LEU A 124 4.76 27.08 -14.82
C LEU A 124 3.85 27.42 -13.66
N ASN A 125 2.77 28.15 -13.97
CA ASN A 125 1.69 28.44 -13.03
C ASN A 125 0.38 27.96 -13.66
N GLY A 126 -0.50 27.49 -12.84
CA GLY A 126 -1.85 27.07 -13.23
C GLY A 126 -2.68 26.86 -11.96
N THR A 127 -3.98 26.95 -12.07
CA THR A 127 -4.92 26.74 -10.97
C THR A 127 -5.60 25.40 -11.13
N SER A 128 -5.68 24.63 -10.07
CA SER A 128 -6.36 23.34 -10.04
C SER A 128 -7.08 23.14 -8.72
N ASP A 129 -8.17 22.40 -8.77
CA ASP A 129 -8.91 22.09 -7.56
C ASP A 129 -8.21 20.91 -6.83
N ASN A 130 -8.20 20.95 -5.52
CA ASN A 130 -7.72 19.82 -4.72
C ASN A 130 -8.86 18.83 -4.56
N VAL A 131 -8.67 17.58 -5.05
CA VAL A 131 -9.67 16.50 -4.91
C VAL A 131 -10.08 16.26 -3.47
N LEU A 132 -9.15 16.42 -2.55
CA LEU A 132 -9.41 16.21 -1.12
C LEU A 132 -10.33 17.27 -0.52
N LEU A 133 -10.34 18.48 -1.08
CA LEU A 133 -11.11 19.62 -0.58
C LEU A 133 -12.41 19.86 -1.33
N ASN A 134 -12.59 19.26 -2.51
CA ASN A 134 -13.82 19.43 -3.27
C ASN A 134 -15.00 18.71 -2.60
N SER A 135 -16.24 19.11 -2.93
CA SER A 135 -17.46 18.55 -2.36
C SER A 135 -17.96 17.27 -3.06
N THR A 136 -17.21 16.72 -4.02
CA THR A 136 -17.64 15.53 -4.74
C THR A 136 -17.37 14.29 -3.90
N PHE A 137 -18.43 13.52 -3.59
CA PHE A 137 -18.34 12.26 -2.86
C PHE A 137 -18.72 11.10 -3.77
N THR A 138 -18.07 9.97 -3.56
CA THR A 138 -18.34 8.74 -4.32
C THR A 138 -18.32 7.51 -3.42
N LEU A 139 -19.17 6.53 -3.74
CA LEU A 139 -19.18 5.20 -3.11
C LEU A 139 -18.39 4.17 -3.93
N LYS A 140 -17.66 4.60 -4.96
CA LYS A 140 -16.97 3.72 -5.90
C LYS A 140 -15.91 2.84 -5.21
N ASN A 141 -15.19 3.41 -4.23
CA ASN A 141 -14.22 2.66 -3.45
C ASN A 141 -14.87 1.55 -2.63
N PHE A 142 -16.00 1.85 -2.00
CA PHE A 142 -16.77 0.85 -1.24
C PHE A 142 -17.32 -0.25 -2.16
N LYS A 143 -17.89 0.13 -3.31
CA LYS A 143 -18.35 -0.86 -4.29
C LYS A 143 -17.21 -1.76 -4.76
N LYS A 144 -16.04 -1.19 -5.07
CA LYS A 144 -14.88 -1.96 -5.50
C LYS A 144 -14.46 -3.00 -4.46
N VAL A 145 -14.47 -2.64 -3.16
CA VAL A 145 -14.10 -3.57 -2.08
C VAL A 145 -15.21 -4.60 -1.82
N LEU A 146 -16.47 -4.17 -1.73
CA LEU A 146 -17.58 -5.05 -1.37
C LEU A 146 -17.93 -6.08 -2.45
N PHE A 147 -17.67 -5.75 -3.73
CA PHE A 147 -17.92 -6.65 -4.87
C PHE A 147 -16.62 -7.27 -5.41
N ASP A 148 -15.53 -7.23 -4.62
CA ASP A 148 -14.32 -7.98 -4.91
C ASP A 148 -14.52 -9.44 -4.53
N ASP A 149 -14.15 -10.36 -5.41
CA ASP A 149 -14.31 -11.80 -5.19
C ASP A 149 -13.56 -12.29 -3.94
N GLU A 150 -12.46 -11.62 -3.57
CA GLU A 150 -11.68 -11.95 -2.39
C GLU A 150 -12.32 -11.47 -1.07
N PHE A 151 -13.26 -10.50 -1.13
CA PHE A 151 -13.82 -9.88 0.07
C PHE A 151 -14.64 -10.87 0.91
N ILE A 152 -15.43 -11.71 0.27
CA ILE A 152 -16.24 -12.72 0.96
C ILE A 152 -15.35 -13.79 1.60
N ASP A 153 -14.29 -14.24 0.90
CA ASP A 153 -13.33 -15.21 1.48
C ASP A 153 -12.60 -14.64 2.69
N LEU A 154 -12.25 -13.34 2.63
CA LEU A 154 -11.65 -12.61 3.75
C LEU A 154 -12.60 -12.51 4.95
N LEU A 155 -13.87 -12.16 4.72
CA LEU A 155 -14.90 -12.10 5.77
C LEU A 155 -15.11 -13.45 6.42
N LEU A 156 -15.25 -14.51 5.63
CA LEU A 156 -15.40 -15.86 6.12
C LEU A 156 -14.18 -16.31 6.93
N THR A 157 -12.98 -16.01 6.46
CA THR A 157 -11.75 -16.32 7.18
C THR A 157 -11.69 -15.59 8.53
N THR A 158 -12.05 -14.31 8.55
CA THR A 158 -12.11 -13.50 9.78
C THR A 158 -13.17 -14.05 10.75
N PHE A 159 -14.35 -14.41 10.23
CA PHE A 159 -15.42 -15.01 11.03
C PHE A 159 -14.98 -16.33 11.65
N TYR A 160 -14.41 -17.25 10.85
CA TYR A 160 -13.89 -18.53 11.34
C TYR A 160 -12.84 -18.35 12.42
N TYR A 161 -11.86 -17.52 12.16
CA TYR A 161 -10.80 -17.23 13.13
C TYR A 161 -11.36 -16.70 14.46
N THR A 162 -12.19 -15.66 14.37
CA THR A 162 -12.74 -15.00 15.57
C THR A 162 -13.68 -15.93 16.34
N PHE A 163 -14.62 -16.60 15.63
CA PHE A 163 -15.62 -17.45 16.26
C PHE A 163 -14.97 -18.67 16.92
N PHE A 164 -14.21 -19.46 16.18
CA PHE A 164 -13.60 -20.67 16.72
C PHE A 164 -12.51 -20.40 17.73
N GLY A 165 -11.71 -19.34 17.53
CA GLY A 165 -10.70 -18.90 18.49
C GLY A 165 -11.31 -18.48 19.82
N THR A 166 -12.36 -17.66 19.80
CA THR A 166 -13.04 -17.19 21.01
C THR A 166 -13.78 -18.32 21.73
N VAL A 167 -14.62 -19.06 21.00
CA VAL A 167 -15.39 -20.18 21.59
C VAL A 167 -14.45 -21.24 22.14
N GLY A 168 -13.41 -21.60 21.41
CA GLY A 168 -12.41 -22.56 21.86
C GLY A 168 -11.69 -22.10 23.12
N SER A 169 -11.23 -20.85 23.18
CA SER A 169 -10.57 -20.28 24.34
C SER A 169 -11.49 -20.28 25.59
N ILE A 170 -12.77 -19.98 25.43
CA ILE A 170 -13.74 -20.01 26.53
C ILE A 170 -13.95 -21.44 27.02
N ILE A 171 -14.16 -22.40 26.11
CA ILE A 171 -14.37 -23.82 26.47
C ILE A 171 -13.16 -24.35 27.24
N PHE A 172 -11.94 -24.18 26.71
CA PHE A 172 -10.72 -24.60 27.39
C PHE A 172 -10.52 -23.86 28.72
N GLY A 173 -10.86 -22.55 28.78
CA GLY A 173 -10.85 -21.75 30.02
C GLY A 173 -11.79 -22.31 31.07
N ILE A 174 -13.02 -22.71 30.71
CA ILE A 174 -13.97 -23.33 31.64
C ILE A 174 -13.45 -24.67 32.15
N LEU A 175 -13.00 -25.54 31.27
CA LEU A 175 -12.47 -26.86 31.63
C LEU A 175 -11.28 -26.75 32.61
N THR A 176 -10.32 -25.90 32.29
CA THR A 176 -9.15 -25.66 33.15
C THR A 176 -9.53 -25.00 34.49
N ALA A 177 -10.50 -24.06 34.47
CA ALA A 177 -10.99 -23.46 35.71
C ALA A 177 -11.65 -24.50 36.64
N GLN A 178 -12.49 -25.40 36.07
CA GLN A 178 -13.12 -26.47 36.86
C GLN A 178 -12.09 -27.44 37.44
N MET A 179 -11.06 -27.84 36.65
CA MET A 179 -9.98 -28.71 37.14
C MET A 179 -9.19 -28.07 38.29
N VAL A 180 -8.83 -26.81 38.16
CA VAL A 180 -7.97 -26.09 39.13
C VAL A 180 -8.79 -25.45 40.25
N ASN A 181 -10.11 -25.48 40.22
CA ASN A 181 -10.95 -25.02 41.33
C ASN A 181 -10.99 -26.02 42.50
N GLN A 182 -10.70 -27.29 42.24
CA GLN A 182 -10.63 -28.31 43.26
C GLN A 182 -9.45 -28.09 44.20
N LYS A 183 -9.58 -28.58 45.46
CA LYS A 183 -8.50 -28.52 46.46
C LYS A 183 -7.54 -29.70 46.26
N PHE A 184 -6.35 -29.42 45.75
CA PHE A 184 -5.27 -30.41 45.60
C PHE A 184 -3.91 -29.78 45.90
N TYR A 185 -2.93 -30.65 46.22
CA TYR A 185 -1.56 -30.21 46.47
C TYR A 185 -0.93 -29.70 45.16
N GLY A 186 -0.29 -28.51 45.19
CA GLY A 186 0.31 -27.89 43.98
C GLY A 186 -0.64 -27.02 43.11
N ARG A 187 -1.87 -26.77 43.58
CA ARG A 187 -2.86 -25.94 42.90
C ARG A 187 -2.31 -24.57 42.46
N THR A 188 -1.55 -23.89 43.34
CA THR A 188 -0.98 -22.57 43.05
C THR A 188 0.06 -22.65 41.95
N PHE A 189 0.91 -23.66 41.98
CA PHE A 189 1.90 -23.89 40.93
C PHE A 189 1.23 -24.15 39.57
N MET A 190 0.22 -25.03 39.53
CA MET A 190 -0.53 -25.33 38.32
C MET A 190 -1.18 -24.07 37.74
N ARG A 191 -1.75 -23.19 38.56
CA ARG A 191 -2.30 -21.90 38.10
C ARG A 191 -1.25 -21.03 37.41
N SER A 192 -0.04 -20.96 37.98
CA SER A 192 1.06 -20.17 37.40
C SER A 192 1.52 -20.74 36.07
N VAL A 193 1.63 -22.06 35.94
CA VAL A 193 2.02 -22.72 34.69
C VAL A 193 0.96 -22.51 33.58
N LEU A 194 -0.31 -22.62 33.93
CA LEU A 194 -1.40 -22.40 32.98
C LEU A 194 -1.46 -20.95 32.43
N LEU A 195 -0.90 -19.98 33.17
CA LEU A 195 -0.86 -18.58 32.72
C LEU A 195 0.31 -18.30 31.73
N PHE A 196 1.29 -19.19 31.65
CA PHE A 196 2.49 -19.01 30.84
C PHE A 196 2.19 -18.64 29.36
N PRO A 197 1.28 -19.32 28.64
CA PRO A 197 1.01 -19.00 27.24
C PRO A 197 0.53 -17.55 27.02
N TYR A 198 -0.19 -17.00 27.97
CA TYR A 198 -0.73 -15.66 27.88
C TYR A 198 0.32 -14.56 28.18
N VAL A 199 1.19 -14.82 29.16
CA VAL A 199 2.19 -13.84 29.62
C VAL A 199 3.43 -13.81 28.73
N ALA A 200 3.77 -14.92 28.10
CA ALA A 200 4.97 -15.02 27.27
C ALA A 200 4.90 -14.11 26.02
N PRO A 201 6.05 -13.57 25.56
CA PRO A 201 6.10 -12.73 24.37
C PRO A 201 5.57 -13.46 23.13
N VAL A 202 4.56 -12.88 22.47
CA VAL A 202 3.86 -13.54 21.34
C VAL A 202 4.79 -13.89 20.18
N VAL A 203 5.76 -13.02 19.88
CA VAL A 203 6.71 -13.24 18.78
C VAL A 203 7.58 -14.47 19.07
N ALA A 204 8.09 -14.62 20.30
CA ALA A 204 8.88 -15.78 20.67
C ALA A 204 8.07 -17.09 20.60
N LEU A 205 6.81 -17.04 21.08
CA LEU A 205 5.92 -18.20 20.98
C LEU A 205 5.61 -18.56 19.53
N ALA A 206 5.33 -17.56 18.67
CA ALA A 206 5.05 -17.80 17.25
C ALA A 206 6.22 -18.49 16.55
N TYR A 207 7.45 -18.02 16.75
CA TYR A 207 8.65 -18.69 16.21
C TYR A 207 8.84 -20.09 16.78
N THR A 208 8.59 -20.31 18.06
CA THR A 208 8.67 -21.65 18.65
C THR A 208 7.68 -22.61 18.00
N TRP A 209 6.45 -22.17 17.76
CA TRP A 209 5.43 -22.96 17.08
C TRP A 209 5.80 -23.20 15.62
N GLU A 210 6.33 -22.20 14.91
CA GLU A 210 6.82 -22.36 13.53
C GLU A 210 7.88 -23.47 13.44
N LEU A 211 8.86 -23.46 14.36
CA LEU A 211 9.90 -24.50 14.41
C LEU A 211 9.34 -25.89 14.78
N LEU A 212 8.40 -25.97 15.71
CA LEU A 212 7.79 -27.23 16.11
C LEU A 212 6.94 -27.86 15.00
N LEU A 213 6.28 -27.01 14.18
CA LEU A 213 5.36 -27.39 13.11
C LEU A 213 6.05 -27.48 11.74
N ASP A 214 7.35 -27.21 11.64
CA ASP A 214 8.09 -27.31 10.38
C ASP A 214 7.95 -28.72 9.78
N PRO A 215 7.59 -28.83 8.49
CA PRO A 215 7.34 -30.15 7.87
C PRO A 215 8.57 -31.05 7.84
N ASN A 216 9.78 -30.50 7.72
CA ASN A 216 10.98 -31.27 7.51
C ASN A 216 11.79 -31.55 8.80
N SER A 217 11.87 -30.54 9.67
CA SER A 217 12.70 -30.55 10.88
C SER A 217 11.89 -30.48 12.18
N GLY A 218 10.57 -30.28 12.07
CA GLY A 218 9.72 -30.08 13.23
C GLY A 218 9.48 -31.34 14.04
N THR A 219 9.48 -31.18 15.36
CA THR A 219 9.29 -32.28 16.31
C THR A 219 7.92 -32.94 16.16
N LEU A 220 6.87 -32.16 15.83
CA LEU A 220 5.51 -32.70 15.74
C LEU A 220 5.38 -33.75 14.63
N ASN A 221 5.84 -33.45 13.42
CA ASN A 221 5.82 -34.41 12.29
C ASN A 221 6.64 -35.64 12.61
N SER A 222 7.83 -35.47 13.20
CA SER A 222 8.71 -36.59 13.59
C SER A 222 8.03 -37.51 14.60
N LEU A 223 7.35 -36.98 15.59
CA LEU A 223 6.58 -37.75 16.57
C LEU A 223 5.41 -38.52 15.90
N LEU A 224 4.62 -37.83 15.07
CA LEU A 224 3.46 -38.42 14.41
C LEU A 224 3.87 -39.58 13.46
N ILE A 225 4.98 -39.43 12.76
CA ILE A 225 5.54 -40.51 11.92
C ILE A 225 6.05 -41.66 12.78
N ASN A 226 6.79 -41.40 13.85
CA ASN A 226 7.30 -42.43 14.75
C ASN A 226 6.18 -43.25 15.40
N TYR A 227 5.07 -42.61 15.75
CA TYR A 227 3.90 -43.31 16.28
C TYR A 227 2.97 -43.87 15.19
N GLN A 228 3.38 -43.85 13.93
CA GLN A 228 2.63 -44.36 12.78
C GLN A 228 1.21 -43.74 12.63
N VAL A 229 1.04 -42.49 13.11
CA VAL A 229 -0.21 -41.74 12.95
C VAL A 229 -0.34 -41.17 11.54
N ILE A 230 0.78 -40.78 10.94
CA ILE A 230 0.88 -40.32 9.58
C ILE A 230 2.05 -41.00 8.87
N GLU A 231 1.92 -41.19 7.55
CA GLU A 231 2.97 -41.81 6.73
C GLU A 231 3.95 -40.79 6.16
N THR A 232 3.47 -39.58 5.88
CA THR A 232 4.23 -38.48 5.27
C THR A 232 4.11 -37.21 6.08
N PRO A 233 5.14 -36.34 6.09
CA PRO A 233 5.09 -35.07 6.81
C PRO A 233 3.99 -34.16 6.26
N ILE A 234 3.25 -33.51 7.15
CA ILE A 234 2.18 -32.57 6.81
C ILE A 234 2.70 -31.15 6.99
N ASN A 235 2.51 -30.29 5.98
CA ASN A 235 2.82 -28.87 6.09
C ASN A 235 1.64 -28.11 6.71
N LEU A 236 1.61 -28.07 8.05
CA LEU A 236 0.49 -27.51 8.83
C LEU A 236 0.28 -26.01 8.63
N LEU A 237 1.33 -25.24 8.33
CA LEU A 237 1.25 -23.78 8.13
C LEU A 237 1.22 -23.39 6.65
N GLY A 238 1.78 -24.20 5.76
CA GLY A 238 1.87 -23.89 4.33
C GLY A 238 0.73 -24.48 3.49
N GLN A 239 0.04 -25.50 3.96
CA GLN A 239 -1.04 -26.15 3.20
C GLN A 239 -2.38 -25.50 3.49
N LYS A 240 -3.00 -24.91 2.45
CA LYS A 240 -4.28 -24.17 2.60
C LYS A 240 -5.43 -25.11 2.98
N TYR A 241 -5.54 -26.26 2.33
CA TYR A 241 -6.63 -27.22 2.54
C TYR A 241 -6.08 -28.64 2.68
N ILE A 242 -6.76 -29.46 3.48
CA ILE A 242 -6.60 -30.90 3.54
C ILE A 242 -7.97 -31.55 3.41
N ASP A 243 -8.07 -32.61 2.60
CA ASP A 243 -9.29 -33.40 2.49
C ASP A 243 -9.27 -34.46 3.61
N ILE A 244 -10.29 -34.42 4.45
CA ILE A 244 -10.46 -35.36 5.57
C ILE A 244 -11.74 -36.15 5.32
N ASN A 245 -11.64 -37.48 5.27
CA ASN A 245 -12.80 -38.35 5.23
C ASN A 245 -13.16 -38.79 6.66
N ILE A 246 -14.32 -38.36 7.13
CA ILE A 246 -14.85 -38.76 8.45
C ILE A 246 -16.21 -39.43 8.22
N LEU A 247 -16.30 -40.71 8.58
CA LEU A 247 -17.54 -41.50 8.48
C LEU A 247 -18.17 -41.50 7.07
N GLY A 248 -17.33 -41.42 6.02
CA GLY A 248 -17.80 -41.40 4.62
C GLY A 248 -18.15 -40.01 4.07
N PHE A 249 -17.95 -38.96 4.85
CA PHE A 249 -18.12 -37.57 4.39
C PHE A 249 -16.76 -36.94 4.14
N ASP A 250 -16.55 -36.40 2.95
CA ASP A 250 -15.34 -35.67 2.57
C ASP A 250 -15.46 -34.21 2.97
N PHE A 251 -14.63 -33.79 3.91
CA PHE A 251 -14.56 -32.40 4.37
C PHE A 251 -13.25 -31.76 3.92
N LYS A 252 -13.34 -30.58 3.35
CA LYS A 252 -12.16 -29.72 3.08
C LYS A 252 -11.88 -28.84 4.31
N LEU A 253 -10.90 -29.24 5.12
CA LEU A 253 -10.46 -28.44 6.26
C LEU A 253 -9.44 -27.38 5.81
N ARG A 254 -9.61 -26.14 6.24
CA ARG A 254 -8.62 -25.06 6.07
C ARG A 254 -7.47 -25.28 7.06
N LEU A 255 -6.48 -26.11 6.69
CA LEU A 255 -5.47 -26.63 7.61
C LEU A 255 -4.66 -25.51 8.26
N ALA A 256 -4.05 -24.61 7.47
CA ALA A 256 -3.25 -23.51 8.00
C ALA A 256 -4.08 -22.60 8.94
N LEU A 257 -5.30 -22.27 8.57
CA LEU A 257 -6.20 -21.46 9.41
C LEU A 257 -6.53 -22.17 10.73
N THR A 258 -6.85 -23.46 10.67
CA THR A 258 -7.13 -24.27 11.87
C THR A 258 -5.92 -24.33 12.79
N THR A 259 -4.73 -24.50 12.25
CA THR A 259 -3.48 -24.50 13.03
C THR A 259 -3.27 -23.18 13.76
N VAL A 260 -3.50 -22.04 13.08
CA VAL A 260 -3.40 -20.72 13.70
C VAL A 260 -4.49 -20.52 14.76
N ILE A 261 -5.73 -21.00 14.54
CA ILE A 261 -6.80 -20.97 15.54
C ILE A 261 -6.44 -21.80 16.79
N MET A 262 -5.83 -22.96 16.61
CA MET A 262 -5.37 -23.78 17.76
C MET A 262 -4.30 -23.07 18.57
N PHE A 263 -3.34 -22.39 17.91
CA PHE A 263 -2.38 -21.55 18.60
C PHE A 263 -3.04 -20.42 19.38
N GLU A 264 -4.03 -19.74 18.78
CA GLU A 264 -4.79 -18.68 19.41
C GLU A 264 -5.56 -19.18 20.64
N ILE A 265 -6.26 -20.30 20.54
CA ILE A 265 -6.97 -20.94 21.64
C ILE A 265 -6.01 -21.23 22.80
N TRP A 266 -4.86 -21.85 22.49
CA TRP A 266 -3.86 -22.18 23.50
C TRP A 266 -3.28 -20.94 24.19
N ARG A 267 -3.14 -19.84 23.46
CA ARG A 267 -2.62 -18.59 23.98
C ARG A 267 -3.62 -17.84 24.85
N TYR A 268 -4.91 -17.86 24.49
CA TYR A 268 -5.93 -17.04 25.13
C TYR A 268 -6.83 -17.78 26.13
N PHE A 269 -6.84 -19.11 26.19
CA PHE A 269 -7.62 -19.81 27.22
C PHE A 269 -7.24 -19.40 28.66
N PRO A 270 -5.98 -19.01 28.99
CA PRO A 270 -5.64 -18.58 30.36
C PRO A 270 -6.35 -17.29 30.74
N LEU A 271 -6.63 -16.39 29.81
CA LEU A 271 -7.41 -15.19 30.07
C LEU A 271 -8.85 -15.54 30.46
N ALA A 272 -9.52 -16.42 29.71
CA ALA A 272 -10.84 -16.94 30.01
C ALA A 272 -10.84 -17.66 31.40
N PHE A 273 -9.84 -18.52 31.64
CA PHE A 273 -9.60 -19.19 32.90
C PHE A 273 -9.53 -18.23 34.11
N LEU A 274 -8.78 -17.11 33.97
CA LEU A 274 -8.68 -16.10 35.02
C LEU A 274 -10.02 -15.45 35.33
N PHE A 275 -10.76 -15.04 34.31
CA PHE A 275 -12.08 -14.42 34.51
C PHE A 275 -13.08 -15.35 35.20
N ILE A 276 -13.05 -16.66 34.89
CA ILE A 276 -13.94 -17.63 35.47
C ILE A 276 -13.56 -17.91 36.95
N LEU A 277 -12.26 -17.94 37.25
CA LEU A 277 -11.81 -18.13 38.64
C LEU A 277 -11.99 -16.90 39.52
N ALA A 278 -12.05 -15.70 38.97
CA ALA A 278 -12.23 -14.46 39.72
C ALA A 278 -13.67 -14.27 40.24
N ARG A 279 -14.62 -15.07 39.74
CA ARG A 279 -16.02 -15.07 40.16
C ARG A 279 -16.26 -16.07 41.31
#